data_90802897c793e828f196907b75ea61af
#
_entry.id   90802897c793e828f196907b75ea61af
#
_cell.length_a   1.000
_cell.length_b   1.000
_cell.length_c   1.000
_cell.angle_alpha   90.00
_cell.angle_beta   90.00
_cell.angle_gamma   90.00
#
_symmetry.space_group_name_H-M   'P 1'
#
loop_
_entity.id
_entity.type
_entity.pdbx_description
1 polymer ?
#
loop_
_entity_poly.entity_id
_entity_poly.type
_entity_poly.pdbx_seq_one_letter_code
_entity_poly.pdbx_strand_id
1 'polypeptide(L)'
;MAVTESSQKKYNCEQESEIRFYISSLVFEEGIAKAGYRAIRDHWGIENKLHYVMDVDFGQDHMQMKSREYAKNRIFLNRIAHNALVLARPYHSKGSQPISISLLMTRMKLTPDYAVEALSLLLRNKRIDLDKA
;
A
#
# COMPACT_ATOMS: atom_id res chain seq x y z
N MET A 1 -19.45 3.65 -20.09
CA MET A 1 -18.34 4.59 -20.21
C MET A 1 -18.39 5.54 -19.03
N ALA A 2 -17.39 5.53 -18.17
CA ALA A 2 -17.31 6.45 -17.04
C ALA A 2 -16.25 7.52 -17.35
N VAL A 3 -16.57 8.78 -17.06
CA VAL A 3 -15.64 9.92 -17.17
C VAL A 3 -15.32 10.38 -15.77
N THR A 4 -14.03 10.44 -15.44
CA THR A 4 -13.59 11.01 -14.15
C THR A 4 -12.72 12.23 -14.39
N GLU A 5 -13.04 13.32 -13.71
CA GLU A 5 -12.25 14.54 -13.69
C GLU A 5 -11.45 14.58 -12.39
N SER A 6 -10.14 14.75 -12.49
CA SER A 6 -9.28 14.96 -11.32
C SER A 6 -8.48 16.24 -11.47
N SER A 7 -8.59 17.15 -10.48
CA SER A 7 -7.76 18.35 -10.39
C SER A 7 -6.65 18.13 -9.38
N GLN A 8 -5.39 18.33 -9.78
CA GLN A 8 -4.25 18.37 -8.85
C GLN A 8 -3.83 19.83 -8.65
N LYS A 9 -3.83 20.29 -7.38
CA LYS A 9 -3.18 21.57 -7.02
C LYS A 9 -1.66 21.36 -6.99
N LYS A 10 -0.96 21.84 -8.00
CA LYS A 10 0.49 22.08 -7.92
C LYS A 10 0.74 23.47 -7.34
N TYR A 11 1.70 23.56 -6.43
CA TYR A 11 2.17 24.84 -5.87
C TYR A 11 2.59 25.77 -7.03
N ASN A 12 1.90 26.90 -7.19
CA ASN A 12 2.16 27.97 -8.17
C ASN A 12 1.91 27.66 -9.66
N CYS A 13 1.00 26.78 -10.05
CA CYS A 13 0.54 26.66 -11.43
C CYS A 13 -0.98 26.65 -11.52
N GLU A 14 -1.50 27.13 -12.65
CA GLU A 14 -2.91 27.06 -13.02
C GLU A 14 -3.46 25.64 -12.82
N GLN A 15 -4.73 25.53 -12.43
CA GLN A 15 -5.41 24.25 -12.27
C GLN A 15 -5.47 23.55 -13.64
N GLU A 16 -4.58 22.61 -13.88
CA GLU A 16 -4.74 21.68 -15.01
C GLU A 16 -5.81 20.66 -14.64
N SER A 17 -6.92 20.70 -15.36
CA SER A 17 -7.95 19.66 -15.30
C SER A 17 -7.54 18.51 -16.23
N GLU A 18 -7.40 17.31 -15.70
CA GLU A 18 -7.12 16.12 -16.50
C GLU A 18 -8.40 15.29 -16.62
N ILE A 19 -8.82 15.01 -17.86
CA ILE A 19 -9.98 14.16 -18.15
C ILE A 19 -9.46 12.79 -18.58
N ARG A 20 -9.87 11.74 -17.85
CA ARG A 20 -9.55 10.34 -18.17
C ARG A 20 -10.80 9.56 -18.51
N PHE A 21 -10.73 8.76 -19.57
CA PHE A 21 -11.81 7.90 -20.03
C PHE A 21 -11.56 6.46 -19.66
N TYR A 22 -12.59 5.79 -19.14
CA TYR A 22 -12.54 4.39 -18.78
C TYR A 22 -13.64 3.60 -19.46
N ILE A 23 -13.35 2.37 -19.85
CA ILE A 23 -14.31 1.42 -20.39
C ILE A 23 -14.65 0.41 -19.31
N SER A 24 -15.94 0.14 -19.11
CA SER A 24 -16.42 -0.79 -18.09
C SER A 24 -17.49 -1.71 -18.67
N SER A 25 -17.50 -2.96 -18.24
CA SER A 25 -18.55 -3.95 -18.48
C SER A 25 -19.72 -3.86 -17.48
N LEU A 26 -19.65 -2.93 -16.52
CA LEU A 26 -20.72 -2.75 -15.54
C LEU A 26 -21.99 -2.25 -16.20
N VAL A 27 -23.14 -2.79 -15.78
CA VAL A 27 -24.46 -2.35 -16.23
C VAL A 27 -24.70 -0.92 -15.78
N PHE A 28 -25.25 -0.09 -16.64
CA PHE A 28 -25.49 1.32 -16.33
C PHE A 28 -26.72 1.44 -15.41
N GLU A 29 -26.47 1.77 -14.15
CA GLU A 29 -27.49 2.03 -13.12
C GLU A 29 -27.17 3.33 -12.39
N GLU A 30 -28.16 3.87 -11.66
CA GLU A 30 -27.95 5.06 -10.82
C GLU A 30 -26.85 4.81 -9.79
N GLY A 31 -25.87 5.71 -9.72
CA GLY A 31 -24.71 5.58 -8.81
C GLY A 31 -23.51 4.78 -9.35
N ILE A 32 -23.62 4.13 -10.52
CA ILE A 32 -22.52 3.33 -11.10
C ILE A 32 -21.26 4.16 -11.36
N ALA A 33 -21.41 5.42 -11.72
CA ALA A 33 -20.27 6.31 -11.94
C ALA A 33 -19.45 6.50 -10.65
N LYS A 34 -20.11 6.63 -9.49
CA LYS A 34 -19.46 6.75 -8.18
C LYS A 34 -18.79 5.45 -7.75
N ALA A 35 -19.42 4.30 -8.00
CA ALA A 35 -18.86 2.99 -7.73
C ALA A 35 -17.64 2.71 -8.62
N GLY A 36 -17.72 3.00 -9.92
CA GLY A 36 -16.63 2.90 -10.87
C GLY A 36 -15.44 3.79 -10.50
N TYR A 37 -15.70 5.05 -10.13
CA TYR A 37 -14.65 5.95 -9.66
C TYR A 37 -13.95 5.41 -8.41
N ARG A 38 -14.71 4.89 -7.42
CA ARG A 38 -14.12 4.24 -6.23
C ARG A 38 -13.23 3.07 -6.61
N ALA A 39 -13.74 2.15 -7.45
CA ALA A 39 -12.97 0.97 -7.87
C ALA A 39 -11.64 1.36 -8.53
N ILE A 40 -11.66 2.40 -9.40
CA ILE A 40 -10.45 2.93 -10.03
C ILE A 40 -9.50 3.51 -8.98
N ARG A 41 -10.00 4.33 -8.04
CA ARG A 41 -9.18 4.93 -6.98
C ARG A 41 -8.59 3.90 -6.03
N ASP A 42 -9.35 2.88 -5.70
CA ASP A 42 -8.89 1.78 -4.83
C ASP A 42 -7.82 0.93 -5.53
N HIS A 43 -7.99 0.66 -6.83
CA HIS A 43 -6.97 -0.02 -7.64
C HIS A 43 -5.65 0.77 -7.70
N TRP A 44 -5.70 2.06 -8.00
CA TRP A 44 -4.53 2.95 -7.94
C TRP A 44 -3.93 3.03 -6.54
N GLY A 45 -4.78 2.94 -5.51
CA GLY A 45 -4.33 2.87 -4.11
C GLY A 45 -3.48 1.63 -3.82
N ILE A 46 -3.85 0.48 -4.38
CA ILE A 46 -3.07 -0.76 -4.25
C ILE A 46 -1.74 -0.64 -4.97
N GLU A 47 -1.74 -0.15 -6.21
CA GLU A 47 -0.51 0.03 -7.00
C GLU A 47 0.47 0.98 -6.32
N ASN A 48 0.02 2.15 -5.91
CA ASN A 48 0.90 3.17 -5.31
C ASN A 48 1.31 2.87 -3.87
N LYS A 49 0.52 2.11 -3.11
CA LYS A 49 0.81 1.85 -1.69
C LYS A 49 1.49 0.52 -1.46
N LEU A 50 1.05 -0.53 -2.14
CA LEU A 50 1.55 -1.88 -1.91
C LEU A 50 2.61 -2.27 -2.95
N HIS A 51 2.29 -2.19 -4.25
CA HIS A 51 3.20 -2.64 -5.29
C HIS A 51 4.47 -1.79 -5.31
N TYR A 52 4.33 -0.46 -5.28
CA TYR A 52 5.48 0.43 -5.21
C TYR A 52 6.41 0.11 -4.03
N VAL A 53 5.85 -0.11 -2.83
CA VAL A 53 6.66 -0.45 -1.64
C VAL A 53 7.33 -1.81 -1.82
N MET A 54 6.63 -2.82 -2.38
CA MET A 54 7.21 -4.13 -2.63
C MET A 54 8.35 -4.07 -3.65
N ASP A 55 8.17 -3.31 -4.72
CA ASP A 55 9.13 -3.26 -5.82
C ASP A 55 10.32 -2.38 -5.47
N VAL A 56 10.09 -1.21 -4.90
CA VAL A 56 11.15 -0.23 -4.59
C VAL A 56 11.80 -0.48 -3.23
N ASP A 57 11.00 -0.52 -2.15
CA ASP A 57 11.55 -0.61 -0.78
C ASP A 57 12.03 -2.03 -0.45
N PHE A 58 11.32 -3.06 -0.91
CA PHE A 58 11.70 -4.47 -0.73
C PHE A 58 12.51 -5.03 -1.92
N GLY A 59 12.63 -4.30 -3.02
CA GLY A 59 13.43 -4.67 -4.20
C GLY A 59 12.93 -5.93 -4.90
N GLN A 60 11.61 -6.17 -4.97
CA GLN A 60 11.07 -7.38 -5.58
C GLN A 60 11.37 -7.47 -7.06
N ASP A 61 11.33 -6.37 -7.80
CA ASP A 61 11.62 -6.31 -9.25
C ASP A 61 13.06 -6.66 -9.60
N HIS A 62 13.99 -6.44 -8.67
CA HIS A 62 15.40 -6.71 -8.87
C HIS A 62 15.83 -8.12 -8.41
N MET A 63 14.89 -8.93 -7.93
CA MET A 63 15.20 -10.25 -7.41
C MET A 63 15.43 -11.27 -8.52
N GLN A 64 16.70 -11.53 -8.84
CA GLN A 64 17.11 -12.63 -9.70
C GLN A 64 17.16 -13.94 -8.87
N MET A 65 16.11 -14.74 -8.93
CA MET A 65 16.03 -15.98 -8.17
C MET A 65 16.02 -17.20 -9.09
N LYS A 66 16.97 -18.10 -8.86
CA LYS A 66 17.09 -19.36 -9.62
C LYS A 66 16.02 -20.40 -9.24
N SER A 67 15.52 -20.34 -8.01
CA SER A 67 14.52 -21.29 -7.48
C SER A 67 13.16 -20.63 -7.31
N ARG A 68 12.12 -21.25 -7.88
CA ARG A 68 10.72 -20.82 -7.74
C ARG A 68 10.25 -20.85 -6.28
N GLU A 69 10.66 -21.85 -5.51
CA GLU A 69 10.29 -21.98 -4.10
C GLU A 69 10.93 -20.88 -3.25
N TYR A 70 12.20 -20.56 -3.51
CA TYR A 70 12.86 -19.46 -2.82
C TYR A 70 12.18 -18.11 -3.13
N ALA A 71 11.78 -17.89 -4.38
CA ALA A 71 11.05 -16.69 -4.78
C ALA A 71 9.72 -16.54 -4.02
N LYS A 72 8.93 -17.61 -3.94
CA LYS A 72 7.67 -17.63 -3.19
C LYS A 72 7.87 -17.32 -1.71
N ASN A 73 8.84 -17.98 -1.06
CA ASN A 73 9.14 -17.77 0.34
C ASN A 73 9.58 -16.33 0.62
N ARG A 74 10.40 -15.76 -0.24
CA ARG A 74 10.84 -14.37 -0.13
C ARG A 74 9.68 -13.39 -0.26
N ILE A 75 8.81 -13.57 -1.26
CA ILE A 75 7.60 -12.75 -1.43
C ILE A 75 6.70 -12.83 -0.19
N PHE A 76 6.53 -14.03 0.36
CA PHE A 76 5.74 -14.23 1.57
C PHE A 76 6.34 -13.50 2.78
N LEU A 77 7.66 -13.62 2.99
CA LEU A 77 8.35 -12.91 4.07
C LEU A 77 8.27 -11.38 3.91
N ASN A 78 8.41 -10.87 2.68
CA ASN A 78 8.27 -9.44 2.41
C ASN A 78 6.86 -8.94 2.78
N ARG A 79 5.81 -9.73 2.48
CA ARG A 79 4.43 -9.37 2.87
C ARG A 79 4.23 -9.36 4.38
N ILE A 80 4.80 -10.33 5.10
CA ILE A 80 4.78 -10.36 6.57
C ILE A 80 5.48 -9.10 7.11
N ALA A 81 6.68 -8.80 6.62
CA ALA A 81 7.44 -7.62 7.04
C ALA A 81 6.68 -6.32 6.75
N HIS A 82 6.08 -6.19 5.55
CA HIS A 82 5.26 -5.04 5.20
C HIS A 82 4.07 -4.87 6.16
N ASN A 83 3.34 -5.94 6.46
CA ASN A 83 2.21 -5.88 7.39
C ASN A 83 2.66 -5.46 8.80
N ALA A 84 3.79 -5.95 9.28
CA ALA A 84 4.37 -5.52 10.55
C ALA A 84 4.72 -4.02 10.54
N LEU A 85 5.31 -3.51 9.44
CA LEU A 85 5.61 -2.10 9.26
C LEU A 85 4.35 -1.23 9.25
N VAL A 86 3.30 -1.66 8.57
CA VAL A 86 2.02 -0.94 8.51
C VAL A 86 1.40 -0.83 9.89
N LEU A 87 1.44 -1.90 10.69
CA LEU A 87 0.93 -1.90 12.08
C LEU A 87 1.78 -1.04 13.01
N ALA A 88 3.10 -1.04 12.84
CA ALA A 88 4.01 -0.23 13.66
C ALA A 88 4.00 1.27 13.29
N ARG A 89 3.59 1.61 12.05
CA ARG A 89 3.64 2.96 11.50
C ARG A 89 3.03 4.04 12.38
N PRO A 90 1.84 3.87 13.00
CA PRO A 90 1.25 4.89 13.89
C PRO A 90 2.12 5.20 15.11
N TYR A 91 2.79 4.19 15.67
CA TYR A 91 3.62 4.34 16.86
C TYR A 91 4.92 5.10 16.60
N HIS A 92 5.41 5.09 15.36
CA HIS A 92 6.62 5.79 14.95
C HIS A 92 6.38 7.11 14.23
N SER A 93 5.12 7.48 14.02
CA SER A 93 4.72 8.75 13.40
C SER A 93 4.73 9.88 14.43
N LYS A 94 5.22 11.06 14.03
CA LYS A 94 5.19 12.27 14.86
C LYS A 94 4.20 13.26 14.25
N GLY A 95 3.24 13.72 15.06
CA GLY A 95 2.20 14.65 14.61
C GLY A 95 1.15 14.00 13.70
N SER A 96 0.51 14.79 12.85
CA SER A 96 -0.59 14.36 11.97
C SER A 96 -0.14 13.62 10.70
N GLN A 97 1.15 13.66 10.38
CA GLN A 97 1.67 13.05 9.15
C GLN A 97 2.26 11.66 9.44
N PRO A 98 1.79 10.62 8.76
CA PRO A 98 2.33 9.28 8.95
C PRO A 98 3.74 9.18 8.33
N ILE A 99 4.66 8.56 9.06
CA ILE A 99 6.02 8.26 8.56
C ILE A 99 5.96 7.40 7.28
N SER A 100 6.88 7.59 6.32
CA SER A 100 6.96 6.72 5.15
C SER A 100 7.45 5.31 5.54
N ILE A 101 7.04 4.28 4.79
CA ILE A 101 7.49 2.90 5.03
C ILE A 101 9.01 2.80 4.87
N SER A 102 9.58 3.44 3.85
CA SER A 102 11.02 3.46 3.61
C SER A 102 11.82 4.03 4.79
N LEU A 103 11.37 5.15 5.35
CA LEU A 103 12.01 5.74 6.54
C LEU A 103 11.85 4.85 7.78
N LEU A 104 10.70 4.20 7.94
CA LEU A 104 10.46 3.25 9.03
C LEU A 104 11.39 2.03 8.91
N MET A 105 11.55 1.47 7.71
CA MET A 105 12.51 0.40 7.43
C MET A 105 13.95 0.82 7.80
N THR A 106 14.34 2.04 7.44
CA THR A 106 15.67 2.57 7.80
C THR A 106 15.84 2.66 9.31
N ARG A 107 14.83 3.14 10.04
CA ARG A 107 14.87 3.17 11.51
C ARG A 107 15.01 1.78 12.12
N MET A 108 14.28 0.78 11.60
CA MET A 108 14.35 -0.60 12.10
C MET A 108 15.70 -1.26 11.81
N LYS A 109 16.36 -0.88 10.69
CA LYS A 109 17.73 -1.33 10.40
C LYS A 109 18.74 -0.76 11.40
N LEU A 110 18.55 0.48 11.84
CA LEU A 110 19.43 1.16 12.80
C LEU A 110 19.15 0.74 14.24
N THR A 111 17.91 0.39 14.55
CA THR A 111 17.46 0.01 15.90
C THR A 111 16.63 -1.27 15.81
N PRO A 112 17.24 -2.46 15.92
CA PRO A 112 16.57 -3.75 15.76
C PRO A 112 15.38 -3.97 16.70
N ASP A 113 15.40 -3.36 17.89
CA ASP A 113 14.30 -3.47 18.87
C ASP A 113 12.96 -2.99 18.29
N TYR A 114 12.96 -1.99 17.42
CA TYR A 114 11.74 -1.56 16.73
C TYR A 114 11.19 -2.61 15.76
N ALA A 115 12.06 -3.43 15.18
CA ALA A 115 11.62 -4.54 14.34
C ALA A 115 10.96 -5.65 15.17
N VAL A 116 11.51 -5.94 16.34
CA VAL A 116 10.93 -6.89 17.30
C VAL A 116 9.56 -6.40 17.80
N GLU A 117 9.44 -5.11 18.10
CA GLU A 117 8.16 -4.49 18.48
C GLU A 117 7.13 -4.61 17.36
N ALA A 118 7.48 -4.28 16.12
CA ALA A 118 6.59 -4.38 14.97
C ALA A 118 6.09 -5.82 14.75
N LEU A 119 6.96 -6.81 14.87
CA LEU A 119 6.58 -8.23 14.78
C LEU A 119 5.67 -8.63 15.95
N SER A 120 5.92 -8.14 17.15
CA SER A 120 5.06 -8.42 18.31
C SER A 120 3.66 -7.85 18.15
N LEU A 121 3.52 -6.67 17.55
CA LEU A 121 2.23 -6.07 17.18
C LEU A 121 1.48 -6.92 16.16
N LEU A 122 2.17 -7.44 15.15
CA LEU A 122 1.59 -8.32 14.15
C LEU A 122 1.05 -9.61 14.79
N LEU A 123 1.81 -10.22 15.70
CA LEU A 123 1.41 -11.45 16.39
C LEU A 123 0.22 -11.24 17.33
N ARG A 124 0.16 -10.10 18.00
CA ARG A 124 -0.98 -9.73 18.88
C ARG A 124 -2.25 -9.49 18.09
N ASN A 125 -2.15 -8.82 16.93
CA ASN A 125 -3.31 -8.50 16.09
C ASN A 125 -3.95 -9.76 15.47
N LYS A 126 -3.16 -10.81 15.22
CA LYS A 126 -3.66 -12.08 14.70
C LYS A 126 -4.51 -12.89 15.69
N ARG A 127 -4.38 -12.62 17.00
CA ARG A 127 -5.20 -13.29 18.04
C ARG A 127 -6.64 -12.80 18.11
N ILE A 128 -6.94 -11.65 17.53
CA ILE A 128 -8.26 -11.02 17.62
C ILE A 128 -9.25 -11.57 16.56
N ASP A 129 -8.76 -12.06 15.42
CA ASP A 129 -9.61 -12.51 14.32
C ASP A 129 -9.90 -14.02 14.27
N LEU A 130 -9.20 -14.83 15.06
CA LEU A 130 -9.43 -16.28 15.10
C LEU A 130 -10.62 -16.71 15.96
N ASP A 131 -11.08 -15.84 16.85
CA ASP A 131 -12.25 -16.11 17.72
C ASP A 131 -13.59 -15.60 17.12
N LYS A 132 -13.55 -15.07 15.88
CA LYS A 132 -14.73 -14.55 15.17
C LYS A 132 -15.05 -15.26 13.84
N ALA A 133 -14.37 -16.39 13.55
CA ALA A 133 -14.62 -17.18 12.36
C ALA A 133 -15.55 -18.37 12.64
#